data_74b976f7b08787472c33358732b5bd42
#
_entry.id   74b976f7b08787472c33358732b5bd42
#
_cell.length_a   1.000
_cell.length_b   1.000
_cell.length_c   1.000
_cell.angle_alpha   90.00
_cell.angle_beta   90.00
_cell.angle_gamma   90.00
#
_symmetry.space_group_name_H-M   'P 1'
#
loop_
_entity.id
_entity.type
_entity.pdbx_description
1 polymer ?
#
loop_
_entity_poly.entity_id
_entity_poly.type
_entity_poly.pdbx_seq_one_letter_code
_entity_poly.pdbx_strand_id
1 'polypeptide(L)'
;KTKTFARISLFLAGLYLCVGWVQLQRAENMTAFLAQTRGHVIETSIVKPTLANLILWRSIYEMNGKFYVDAIRVGFFSEPKVYEGETIEKFIPGIHAPKLPEKSVLADDIERFTHFSAGYIGIQPERPHLLIDVRYSNLPTSTDPLWAIVIDLHRPDQHAQYQLFRDASHEIRQKFLAFLLGEHIN
;
A
#
# COMPACT_ATOMS: atom_id res chain seq x y z
N LYS A 1 14.37 17.23 38.09
CA LYS A 1 14.97 16.33 37.06
C LYS A 1 13.88 15.67 36.20
N THR A 2 12.80 15.08 36.75
CA THR A 2 11.74 14.37 36.00
C THR A 2 11.01 15.28 35.01
N LYS A 3 10.68 16.53 35.39
CA LYS A 3 10.02 17.48 34.49
C LYS A 3 10.86 17.89 33.27
N THR A 4 12.18 17.96 33.45
CA THR A 4 13.13 18.30 32.37
C THR A 4 13.20 17.15 31.35
N PHE A 5 13.30 15.90 31.83
CA PHE A 5 13.27 14.72 30.95
C PHE A 5 11.96 14.63 30.17
N ALA A 6 10.82 14.83 30.82
CA ALA A 6 9.51 14.83 30.14
C ALA A 6 9.42 15.89 29.03
N ARG A 7 9.92 17.10 29.28
CA ARG A 7 9.93 18.18 28.29
C ARG A 7 10.84 17.85 27.08
N ILE A 8 12.01 17.30 27.35
CA ILE A 8 12.95 16.88 26.28
C ILE A 8 12.32 15.75 25.46
N SER A 9 11.72 14.74 26.09
CA SER A 9 11.06 13.64 25.37
C SER A 9 9.91 14.14 24.51
N LEU A 10 9.10 15.06 25.03
CA LEU A 10 8.00 15.66 24.26
C LEU A 10 8.51 16.47 23.07
N PHE A 11 9.58 17.23 23.27
CA PHE A 11 10.21 17.99 22.18
C PHE A 11 10.76 17.06 21.08
N LEU A 12 11.46 15.99 21.45
CA LEU A 12 11.99 15.00 20.52
C LEU A 12 10.86 14.27 19.76
N ALA A 13 9.78 13.93 20.44
CA ALA A 13 8.61 13.35 19.79
C ALA A 13 7.97 14.32 18.79
N GLY A 14 7.83 15.60 19.15
CA GLY A 14 7.35 16.63 18.23
C GLY A 14 8.27 16.80 17.01
N LEU A 15 9.58 16.85 17.23
CA LEU A 15 10.57 16.93 16.15
C LEU A 15 10.47 15.71 15.21
N TYR A 16 10.35 14.50 15.76
CA TYR A 16 10.17 13.29 14.96
C TYR A 16 8.92 13.36 14.06
N LEU A 17 7.80 13.84 14.60
CA LEU A 17 6.57 14.02 13.82
C LEU A 17 6.73 15.08 12.72
N CYS A 18 7.41 16.19 13.01
CA CYS A 18 7.71 17.23 12.00
C CYS A 18 8.57 16.67 10.88
N VAL A 19 9.62 15.93 11.21
CA VAL A 19 10.49 15.27 10.22
C VAL A 19 9.68 14.27 9.41
N GLY A 20 8.84 13.47 10.05
CA GLY A 20 7.94 12.51 9.36
C GLY A 20 7.02 13.20 8.37
N TRP A 21 6.44 14.34 8.73
CA TRP A 21 5.59 15.12 7.85
C TRP A 21 6.36 15.67 6.63
N VAL A 22 7.55 16.22 6.85
CA VAL A 22 8.40 16.73 5.75
C VAL A 22 8.76 15.59 4.78
N GLN A 23 9.12 14.42 5.30
CA GLN A 23 9.46 13.25 4.48
C GLN A 23 8.24 12.74 3.70
N LEU A 24 7.05 12.77 4.31
CA LEU A 24 5.79 12.44 3.63
C LEU A 24 5.57 13.37 2.42
N GLN A 25 5.67 14.69 2.62
CA GLN A 25 5.50 15.65 1.53
C GLN A 25 6.51 15.44 0.39
N ARG A 26 7.75 15.09 0.71
CA ARG A 26 8.78 14.76 -0.30
C ARG A 26 8.41 13.50 -1.08
N ALA A 27 7.90 12.47 -0.39
CA ALA A 27 7.47 11.23 -1.02
C ALA A 27 6.22 11.42 -1.89
N GLU A 28 5.23 12.21 -1.44
CA GLU A 28 4.04 12.57 -2.22
C GLU A 28 4.38 13.37 -3.47
N ASN A 29 5.27 14.37 -3.36
CA ASN A 29 5.74 15.14 -4.51
C ASN A 29 6.45 14.24 -5.53
N MET A 30 7.24 13.27 -5.07
CA MET A 30 7.91 12.31 -5.96
C MET A 30 6.90 11.36 -6.63
N THR A 31 5.84 10.94 -5.92
CA THR A 31 4.72 10.17 -6.51
C THR A 31 4.05 10.96 -7.64
N ALA A 32 3.74 12.22 -7.40
CA ALA A 32 3.12 13.09 -8.41
C ALA A 32 4.04 13.30 -9.63
N PHE A 33 5.33 13.55 -9.38
CA PHE A 33 6.33 13.68 -10.45
C PHE A 33 6.45 12.40 -11.28
N LEU A 34 6.49 11.23 -10.63
CA LEU A 34 6.56 9.93 -11.31
C LEU A 34 5.32 9.69 -12.19
N ALA A 35 4.13 9.93 -11.67
CA ALA A 35 2.89 9.82 -12.44
C ALA A 35 2.89 10.76 -13.65
N GLN A 36 3.30 12.01 -13.47
CA GLN A 36 3.43 12.98 -14.56
C GLN A 36 4.43 12.51 -15.63
N THR A 37 5.58 11.96 -15.23
CA THR A 37 6.59 11.44 -16.15
C THR A 37 6.06 10.27 -16.98
N ARG A 38 5.17 9.47 -16.39
CA ARG A 38 4.47 8.36 -17.08
C ARG A 38 3.29 8.83 -17.93
N GLY A 39 2.94 10.12 -17.91
CA GLY A 39 1.76 10.67 -18.58
C GLY A 39 0.45 10.28 -17.90
N HIS A 40 0.48 9.95 -16.63
CA HIS A 40 -0.66 9.51 -15.85
C HIS A 40 -1.34 10.67 -15.13
N VAL A 41 -2.67 10.66 -15.12
CA VAL A 41 -3.49 11.56 -14.30
C VAL A 41 -3.95 10.80 -13.07
N ILE A 42 -3.48 11.20 -11.91
CA ILE A 42 -3.81 10.56 -10.63
C ILE A 42 -5.29 10.83 -10.29
N GLU A 43 -6.07 9.78 -10.12
CA GLU A 43 -7.46 9.84 -9.64
C GLU A 43 -7.49 9.87 -8.10
N THR A 44 -6.72 8.99 -7.47
CA THR A 44 -6.49 8.95 -6.02
C THR A 44 -5.11 8.42 -5.73
N SER A 45 -4.54 8.79 -4.59
CA SER A 45 -3.23 8.29 -4.17
C SER A 45 -3.11 8.16 -2.66
N ILE A 46 -2.23 7.27 -2.23
CA ILE A 46 -1.81 7.13 -0.85
C ILE A 46 -0.32 6.83 -0.79
N VAL A 47 0.40 7.55 0.06
CA VAL A 47 1.82 7.32 0.32
C VAL A 47 1.99 6.97 1.79
N LYS A 48 2.60 5.82 2.07
CA LYS A 48 2.75 5.30 3.43
C LYS A 48 4.20 4.99 3.74
N PRO A 49 4.68 5.32 4.94
CA PRO A 49 6.01 4.88 5.36
C PRO A 49 6.02 3.35 5.48
N THR A 50 7.14 2.74 5.14
CA THR A 50 7.35 1.33 5.44
C THR A 50 7.69 1.13 6.92
N LEU A 51 7.73 -0.12 7.37
CA LEU A 51 7.88 -0.44 8.79
C LEU A 51 9.11 0.24 9.43
N ALA A 52 8.87 0.97 10.52
CA ALA A 52 9.87 1.52 11.43
C ALA A 52 10.91 2.46 10.79
N ASN A 53 10.57 3.18 9.71
CA ASN A 53 11.46 4.17 9.12
C ASN A 53 10.71 5.34 8.47
N LEU A 54 11.45 6.43 8.17
CA LEU A 54 10.96 7.62 7.49
C LEU A 54 11.68 7.86 6.14
N ILE A 55 12.34 6.85 5.61
CA ILE A 55 13.19 6.95 4.42
C ILE A 55 12.56 6.25 3.23
N LEU A 56 11.99 5.06 3.45
CA LEU A 56 11.40 4.23 2.41
C LEU A 56 9.87 4.26 2.52
N TRP A 57 9.22 4.61 1.43
CA TRP A 57 7.78 4.83 1.34
C TRP A 57 7.18 3.93 0.28
N ARG A 58 5.99 3.41 0.54
CA ARG A 58 5.15 2.75 -0.45
C ARG A 58 4.22 3.80 -1.05
N SER A 59 4.32 4.00 -2.34
CA SER A 59 3.48 4.86 -3.14
C SER A 59 2.46 4.02 -3.89
N ILE A 60 1.20 4.41 -3.84
CA ILE A 60 0.12 3.78 -4.59
C ILE A 60 -0.72 4.90 -5.18
N TYR A 61 -0.94 4.88 -6.48
CA TYR A 61 -1.90 5.79 -7.10
C TYR A 61 -2.79 5.04 -8.09
N GLU A 62 -4.00 5.54 -8.25
CA GLU A 62 -5.01 5.01 -9.17
C GLU A 62 -5.03 5.82 -10.46
N MET A 63 -5.13 5.12 -11.58
CA MET A 63 -5.41 5.66 -12.89
C MET A 63 -6.11 4.62 -13.74
N ASN A 64 -7.22 4.99 -14.38
CA ASN A 64 -7.97 4.14 -15.32
C ASN A 64 -8.29 2.75 -14.75
N GLY A 65 -8.76 2.68 -13.51
CA GLY A 65 -9.14 1.43 -12.85
C GLY A 65 -7.97 0.50 -12.51
N LYS A 66 -6.75 1.03 -12.42
CA LYS A 66 -5.55 0.29 -11.99
C LYS A 66 -4.83 1.03 -10.88
N PHE A 67 -4.26 0.28 -9.96
CA PHE A 67 -3.31 0.81 -8.97
C PHE A 67 -1.89 0.56 -9.44
N TYR A 68 -1.10 1.62 -9.46
CA TYR A 68 0.34 1.61 -9.71
C TYR A 68 1.06 1.70 -8.38
N VAL A 69 1.90 0.72 -8.11
CA VAL A 69 2.57 0.56 -6.82
C VAL A 69 4.06 0.71 -7.02
N ASP A 70 4.67 1.67 -6.34
CA ASP A 70 6.09 1.95 -6.43
C ASP A 70 6.69 2.12 -5.02
N ALA A 71 8.01 1.97 -4.90
CA ALA A 71 8.72 2.35 -3.69
C ALA A 71 9.50 3.64 -3.92
N ILE A 72 9.37 4.58 -2.98
CA ILE A 72 10.06 5.86 -3.03
C ILE A 72 10.97 5.97 -1.81
N ARG A 73 12.25 6.11 -2.06
CA ARG A 73 13.24 6.35 -1.03
C ARG A 73 13.58 7.85 -0.98
N VAL A 74 13.24 8.50 0.12
CA VAL A 74 13.59 9.90 0.40
C VAL A 74 14.63 9.96 1.51
N GLY A 75 15.89 9.92 1.14
CA GLY A 75 16.99 10.09 2.09
C GLY A 75 17.04 11.51 2.66
N PHE A 76 17.64 11.69 3.84
CA PHE A 76 17.73 13.02 4.47
C PHE A 76 18.66 13.97 3.70
N PHE A 77 19.74 13.43 3.11
CA PHE A 77 20.78 14.21 2.44
C PHE A 77 21.09 13.70 1.03
N SER A 78 20.22 12.86 0.48
CA SER A 78 20.35 12.30 -0.87
C SER A 78 19.13 12.63 -1.71
N GLU A 79 19.33 12.64 -3.03
CA GLU A 79 18.22 12.74 -3.98
C GLU A 79 17.23 11.58 -3.77
N PRO A 80 15.93 11.84 -3.97
CA PRO A 80 14.94 10.78 -3.95
C PRO A 80 15.24 9.72 -5.01
N LYS A 81 14.99 8.47 -4.69
CA LYS A 81 15.14 7.33 -5.60
C LYS A 81 13.80 6.61 -5.71
N VAL A 82 13.39 6.33 -6.94
CA VAL A 82 12.21 5.52 -7.24
C VAL A 82 12.64 4.11 -7.58
N TYR A 83 11.93 3.14 -7.05
CA TYR A 83 11.97 1.75 -7.46
C TYR A 83 10.60 1.42 -8.06
N GLU A 84 10.58 1.21 -9.35
CA GLU A 84 9.37 0.85 -10.06
C GLU A 84 8.87 -0.50 -9.57
N GLY A 85 7.58 -0.59 -9.38
CA GLY A 85 6.95 -1.79 -8.86
C GLY A 85 5.85 -2.30 -9.78
N GLU A 86 4.91 -3.00 -9.19
CA GLU A 86 3.88 -3.73 -9.91
C GLU A 86 2.61 -2.89 -10.10
N THR A 87 1.77 -3.34 -11.02
CA THR A 87 0.45 -2.79 -11.27
C THR A 87 -0.59 -3.85 -11.00
N ILE A 88 -1.72 -3.46 -10.41
CA ILE A 88 -2.83 -4.37 -10.12
C ILE A 88 -4.16 -3.71 -10.53
N GLU A 89 -5.10 -4.50 -11.05
CA GLU A 89 -6.43 -4.01 -11.37
C GLU A 89 -7.22 -3.68 -10.11
N LYS A 90 -7.93 -2.56 -10.12
CA LYS A 90 -8.88 -2.20 -9.07
C LYS A 90 -10.08 -3.10 -9.14
N PHE A 91 -10.48 -3.66 -8.00
CA PHE A 91 -11.73 -4.41 -7.93
C PHE A 91 -12.92 -3.45 -8.05
N ILE A 92 -13.77 -3.68 -9.05
CA ILE A 92 -15.00 -2.94 -9.31
C ILE A 92 -16.15 -3.97 -9.30
N PRO A 93 -17.08 -3.93 -8.31
CA PRO A 93 -18.14 -4.93 -8.17
C PRO A 93 -18.95 -5.16 -9.45
N GLY A 94 -19.36 -4.08 -10.14
CA GLY A 94 -20.12 -4.17 -11.39
C GLY A 94 -19.39 -4.84 -12.55
N ILE A 95 -18.07 -4.93 -12.51
CA ILE A 95 -17.23 -5.58 -13.54
C ILE A 95 -16.85 -6.98 -13.10
N HIS A 96 -16.32 -7.13 -11.88
CA HIS A 96 -15.69 -8.38 -11.41
C HIS A 96 -16.68 -9.34 -10.72
N ALA A 97 -17.82 -8.81 -10.26
CA ALA A 97 -18.87 -9.58 -9.60
C ALA A 97 -20.29 -9.16 -10.07
N PRO A 98 -20.56 -9.06 -11.40
CA PRO A 98 -21.80 -8.44 -11.93
C PRO A 98 -23.08 -9.22 -11.57
N LYS A 99 -22.95 -10.48 -11.16
CA LYS A 99 -24.09 -11.35 -10.79
C LYS A 99 -24.24 -11.51 -9.28
N LEU A 100 -23.41 -10.84 -8.47
CA LEU A 100 -23.51 -10.93 -7.03
C LEU A 100 -24.78 -10.17 -6.56
N PRO A 101 -25.69 -10.84 -5.81
CA PRO A 101 -26.86 -10.16 -5.27
C PRO A 101 -26.46 -9.08 -4.27
N GLU A 102 -26.96 -7.87 -4.45
CA GLU A 102 -26.63 -6.70 -3.60
C GLU A 102 -26.91 -6.93 -2.11
N LYS A 103 -27.93 -7.73 -1.78
CA LYS A 103 -28.30 -8.05 -0.38
C LYS A 103 -27.83 -9.45 0.02
N SER A 104 -26.64 -9.83 -0.37
CA SER A 104 -26.05 -11.11 0.02
C SER A 104 -25.00 -10.92 1.13
N VAL A 105 -24.75 -11.97 1.90
CA VAL A 105 -23.72 -11.97 2.96
C VAL A 105 -22.35 -11.60 2.38
N LEU A 106 -22.03 -12.14 1.20
CA LEU A 106 -20.77 -11.86 0.52
C LEU A 106 -20.67 -10.41 0.06
N ALA A 107 -21.77 -9.80 -0.43
CA ALA A 107 -21.78 -8.39 -0.82
C ALA A 107 -21.49 -7.46 0.38
N ASP A 108 -22.10 -7.75 1.53
CA ASP A 108 -21.85 -7.01 2.79
C ASP A 108 -20.40 -7.18 3.26
N ASP A 109 -19.81 -8.36 3.09
CA ASP A 109 -18.39 -8.60 3.43
C ASP A 109 -17.45 -7.82 2.50
N ILE A 110 -17.73 -7.81 1.21
CA ILE A 110 -16.95 -7.02 0.23
C ILE A 110 -17.06 -5.53 0.54
N GLU A 111 -18.25 -5.04 0.87
CA GLU A 111 -18.46 -3.63 1.24
C GLU A 111 -17.66 -3.28 2.51
N ARG A 112 -17.73 -4.12 3.55
CA ARG A 112 -16.93 -3.94 4.79
C ARG A 112 -15.43 -3.95 4.50
N PHE A 113 -14.96 -4.86 3.64
CA PHE A 113 -13.55 -4.91 3.27
C PHE A 113 -13.15 -3.69 2.43
N THR A 114 -14.05 -3.19 1.57
CA THR A 114 -13.85 -1.96 0.79
C THR A 114 -13.68 -0.76 1.73
N HIS A 115 -14.55 -0.64 2.72
CA HIS A 115 -14.46 0.42 3.72
C HIS A 115 -13.16 0.31 4.55
N PHE A 116 -12.85 -0.89 5.05
CA PHE A 116 -11.61 -1.16 5.77
C PHE A 116 -10.36 -0.81 4.95
N SER A 117 -10.36 -1.13 3.66
CA SER A 117 -9.24 -0.87 2.73
C SER A 117 -9.25 0.55 2.17
N ALA A 118 -10.17 1.42 2.59
CA ALA A 118 -10.36 2.77 2.06
C ALA A 118 -10.48 2.80 0.52
N GLY A 119 -11.10 1.77 -0.09
CA GLY A 119 -11.26 1.63 -1.53
C GLY A 119 -10.05 1.08 -2.28
N TYR A 120 -8.92 0.84 -1.62
CA TYR A 120 -7.70 0.29 -2.25
C TYR A 120 -7.75 -1.23 -2.34
N ILE A 121 -8.77 -1.77 -3.03
CA ILE A 121 -8.91 -3.21 -3.27
C ILE A 121 -8.44 -3.53 -4.69
N GLY A 122 -7.44 -4.41 -4.76
CA GLY A 122 -6.94 -4.98 -6.01
C GLY A 122 -7.46 -6.39 -6.26
N ILE A 123 -7.47 -6.78 -7.53
CA ILE A 123 -7.76 -8.12 -8.00
C ILE A 123 -6.73 -8.51 -9.06
N GLN A 124 -6.25 -9.76 -9.00
CA GLN A 124 -5.33 -10.30 -9.98
C GLN A 124 -6.10 -11.27 -10.90
N PRO A 125 -5.95 -11.18 -12.22
CA PRO A 125 -6.62 -12.09 -13.16
C PRO A 125 -6.37 -13.57 -12.88
N GLU A 126 -5.17 -13.89 -12.40
CA GLU A 126 -4.75 -15.27 -12.07
C GLU A 126 -5.39 -15.77 -10.76
N ARG A 127 -5.85 -14.86 -9.91
CA ARG A 127 -6.47 -15.14 -8.60
C ARG A 127 -7.79 -14.37 -8.43
N PRO A 128 -8.81 -14.57 -9.30
CA PRO A 128 -10.04 -13.76 -9.32
C PRO A 128 -10.93 -13.95 -8.08
N HIS A 129 -10.63 -14.95 -7.25
CA HIS A 129 -11.29 -15.19 -5.97
C HIS A 129 -10.64 -14.46 -4.80
N LEU A 130 -9.55 -13.72 -5.03
CA LEU A 130 -8.78 -13.07 -3.97
C LEU A 130 -8.89 -11.55 -4.10
N LEU A 131 -9.52 -10.90 -3.12
CA LEU A 131 -9.56 -9.44 -3.02
C LEU A 131 -8.48 -8.96 -2.06
N ILE A 132 -7.59 -8.12 -2.57
CA ILE A 132 -6.32 -7.74 -1.95
C ILE A 132 -6.40 -6.30 -1.42
N ASP A 133 -6.01 -6.07 -0.17
CA ASP A 133 -5.73 -4.72 0.31
C ASP A 133 -4.36 -4.26 -0.22
N VAL A 134 -4.38 -3.48 -1.28
CA VAL A 134 -3.17 -3.02 -1.99
C VAL A 134 -2.27 -2.13 -1.12
N ARG A 135 -2.79 -1.57 -0.04
CA ARG A 135 -2.02 -0.65 0.83
C ARG A 135 -0.87 -1.33 1.57
N TYR A 136 -0.86 -2.66 1.64
CA TYR A 136 0.09 -3.42 2.45
C TYR A 136 0.63 -4.64 1.73
N SER A 137 1.95 -4.76 1.70
CA SER A 137 2.68 -5.89 1.13
C SER A 137 3.97 -6.13 1.91
N ASN A 138 4.59 -7.28 1.72
CA ASN A 138 5.89 -7.61 2.30
C ASN A 138 7.03 -6.75 1.69
N LEU A 139 6.90 -6.38 0.40
CA LEU A 139 7.81 -5.46 -0.28
C LEU A 139 7.07 -4.21 -0.76
N PRO A 140 7.66 -3.02 -0.67
CA PRO A 140 6.98 -1.79 -1.03
C PRO A 140 6.65 -1.65 -2.52
N THR A 141 7.26 -2.47 -3.39
CA THR A 141 7.03 -2.50 -4.83
C THR A 141 6.06 -3.59 -5.28
N SER A 142 5.74 -4.56 -4.41
CA SER A 142 4.94 -5.72 -4.79
C SER A 142 3.44 -5.51 -4.54
N THR A 143 2.62 -6.18 -5.35
CA THR A 143 1.17 -6.31 -5.16
C THR A 143 0.77 -7.59 -4.41
N ASP A 144 1.73 -8.43 -4.04
CA ASP A 144 1.45 -9.57 -3.17
C ASP A 144 1.00 -9.09 -1.78
N PRO A 145 -0.19 -9.51 -1.32
CA PRO A 145 -0.79 -8.94 -0.13
C PRO A 145 -0.13 -9.41 1.17
N LEU A 146 -0.21 -8.59 2.23
CA LEU A 146 -0.06 -9.09 3.60
C LEU A 146 -1.31 -9.79 4.08
N TRP A 147 -2.49 -9.37 3.59
CA TRP A 147 -3.79 -9.98 3.84
C TRP A 147 -4.75 -9.71 2.69
N ALA A 148 -5.73 -10.58 2.58
CA ALA A 148 -6.79 -10.50 1.59
C ALA A 148 -8.05 -11.18 2.12
N ILE A 149 -9.15 -11.05 1.41
CA ILE A 149 -10.32 -11.91 1.58
C ILE A 149 -10.47 -12.82 0.37
N VAL A 150 -10.79 -14.08 0.66
CA VAL A 150 -11.14 -15.07 -0.36
C VAL A 150 -12.65 -15.06 -0.52
N ILE A 151 -13.11 -14.83 -1.73
CA ILE A 151 -14.54 -14.77 -2.10
C ILE A 151 -14.93 -15.96 -2.96
N ASP A 152 -16.16 -16.44 -2.78
CA ASP A 152 -16.77 -17.45 -3.67
C ASP A 152 -18.08 -16.88 -4.24
N LEU A 153 -18.04 -16.39 -5.46
CA LEU A 153 -19.19 -15.78 -6.13
C LEU A 153 -20.34 -16.79 -6.42
N HIS A 154 -20.06 -18.11 -6.30
CA HIS A 154 -21.09 -19.15 -6.42
C HIS A 154 -21.85 -19.41 -5.10
N ARG A 155 -21.38 -18.83 -3.99
CA ARG A 155 -21.96 -18.98 -2.65
C ARG A 155 -22.19 -17.63 -1.99
N PRO A 156 -23.08 -16.80 -2.54
CA PRO A 156 -23.28 -15.42 -2.06
C PRO A 156 -23.84 -15.33 -0.63
N ASP A 157 -24.39 -16.41 -0.10
CA ASP A 157 -24.91 -16.57 1.25
C ASP A 157 -23.84 -16.93 2.29
N GLN A 158 -22.60 -17.18 1.87
CA GLN A 158 -21.48 -17.50 2.74
C GLN A 158 -20.57 -16.30 2.93
N HIS A 159 -19.94 -16.23 4.12
CA HIS A 159 -18.94 -15.22 4.44
C HIS A 159 -17.66 -15.40 3.64
N ALA A 160 -17.04 -14.28 3.24
CA ALA A 160 -15.66 -14.26 2.75
C ALA A 160 -14.68 -14.75 3.84
N GLN A 161 -13.61 -15.41 3.41
CA GLN A 161 -12.59 -15.93 4.32
C GLN A 161 -11.40 -14.95 4.36
N TYR A 162 -11.03 -14.50 5.56
CA TYR A 162 -9.83 -13.69 5.74
C TYR A 162 -8.58 -14.56 5.70
N GLN A 163 -7.60 -14.15 4.89
CA GLN A 163 -6.34 -14.88 4.71
C GLN A 163 -5.14 -13.96 4.91
N LEU A 164 -4.12 -14.48 5.61
CA LEU A 164 -2.83 -13.82 5.84
C LEU A 164 -1.75 -14.44 4.94
N PHE A 165 -0.89 -13.58 4.36
CA PHE A 165 0.19 -13.95 3.44
C PHE A 165 1.54 -13.42 3.92
N ARG A 166 1.79 -13.47 5.23
CA ARG A 166 3.04 -12.95 5.78
C ARG A 166 4.22 -13.81 5.33
N ASP A 167 5.12 -13.19 4.59
CA ASP A 167 6.42 -13.77 4.25
C ASP A 167 7.52 -12.97 4.95
N ALA A 168 8.24 -13.63 5.86
CA ALA A 168 9.39 -13.10 6.56
C ALA A 168 10.67 -13.86 6.18
N SER A 169 10.71 -14.41 4.96
CA SER A 169 11.89 -15.12 4.44
C SER A 169 13.14 -14.25 4.45
N HIS A 170 14.29 -14.87 4.40
CA HIS A 170 15.57 -14.17 4.35
C HIS A 170 15.67 -13.31 3.07
N GLU A 171 15.14 -13.81 1.96
CA GLU A 171 15.13 -13.12 0.68
C GLU A 171 14.33 -11.81 0.73
N ILE A 172 13.09 -11.85 1.26
CA ILE A 172 12.25 -10.66 1.42
C ILE A 172 12.93 -9.62 2.30
N ARG A 173 13.55 -10.06 3.40
CA ARG A 173 14.28 -9.13 4.29
C ARG A 173 15.50 -8.51 3.61
N GLN A 174 16.25 -9.28 2.82
CA GLN A 174 17.40 -8.75 2.07
C GLN A 174 16.94 -7.73 1.02
N LYS A 175 15.90 -8.03 0.24
CA LYS A 175 15.33 -7.09 -0.74
C LYS A 175 14.83 -5.80 -0.06
N PHE A 176 14.14 -5.92 1.06
CA PHE A 176 13.69 -4.76 1.82
C PHE A 176 14.87 -3.88 2.30
N LEU A 177 15.92 -4.49 2.83
CA LEU A 177 17.13 -3.78 3.26
C LEU A 177 17.84 -3.09 2.08
N ALA A 178 17.92 -3.75 0.92
CA ALA A 178 18.50 -3.16 -0.28
C ALA A 178 17.72 -1.89 -0.72
N PHE A 179 16.39 -1.92 -0.71
CA PHE A 179 15.56 -0.73 -0.94
C PHE A 179 15.87 0.38 0.08
N LEU A 180 15.94 0.04 1.37
CA LEU A 180 16.19 1.00 2.44
C LEU A 180 17.57 1.64 2.33
N LEU A 181 18.60 0.86 1.96
CA LEU A 181 19.98 1.32 1.77
C LEU A 181 20.18 2.10 0.46
N GLY A 182 19.26 2.00 -0.47
CA GLY A 182 19.33 2.70 -1.75
C GLY A 182 20.13 1.92 -2.81
N GLU A 183 20.25 0.60 -2.66
CA GLU A 183 20.96 -0.26 -3.58
C GLU A 183 20.19 -0.45 -4.90
N HIS A 184 20.88 -0.83 -5.96
CA HIS A 184 20.23 -1.29 -7.19
C HIS A 184 19.81 -2.74 -6.99
N ILE A 185 18.53 -3.01 -7.22
CA ILE A 185 17.96 -4.36 -7.17
C ILE A 185 17.72 -4.77 -8.62
N ASN A 186 18.46 -5.77 -9.05
CA ASN A 186 18.29 -6.39 -10.36
C ASN A 186 17.17 -7.42 -10.30
#